data_29e4e04684b03b51d84de926ce7280f1
#
_entry.id   29e4e04684b03b51d84de926ce7280f1
#
_cell.length_a   1.000
_cell.length_b   1.000
_cell.length_c   1.000
_cell.angle_alpha   90.00
_cell.angle_beta   90.00
_cell.angle_gamma   90.00
#
_symmetry.space_group_name_H-M   'P 1'
#
loop_
_entity.id
_entity.type
_entity.pdbx_description
1 polymer ?
#
loop_
_entity_poly.entity_id
_entity_poly.type
_entity_poly.pdbx_seq_one_letter_code
_entity_poly.pdbx_strand_id
1 'polypeptide(L)'
;MKMVPCERCRTPNFIPANLGAFKTAECQNCGHKVMTPVRLQQFELRSVIGEGGMATVFRAFDTILERDVAVKMLQPEIAADAANLENFYREARYQACLNHTNIVQIYNYGEIQGYKYLVMEVADQGSLDDRIEDQGKVEELYVLDVGIKISAALELVRQKKLIHLDIKPGNILYNRDNEPKLTDFGIAKRIDAKRDTEEGILGTPYYIAPERVELQMQDFRSDMYSLAATLYHAMVGRVPYDADSVEDTAWAHVHNTLTPPRKIDANISKETEAVVMRAMEKKPDNRYTSYADFAMALESARSHLLVKKFGH
;
A
#
# COMPACT_ATOMS: atom_id res chain seq x y z
N MET A 1 -19.65 13.90 -29.38
CA MET A 1 -18.31 13.58 -28.86
C MET A 1 -17.80 14.78 -28.07
N LYS A 2 -17.14 14.54 -26.94
CA LYS A 2 -16.41 15.56 -26.18
C LYS A 2 -14.92 15.33 -26.35
N MET A 3 -14.15 16.37 -26.55
CA MET A 3 -12.70 16.32 -26.61
C MET A 3 -12.14 16.44 -25.21
N VAL A 4 -11.34 15.45 -24.77
CA VAL A 4 -10.70 15.43 -23.46
C VAL A 4 -9.21 15.16 -23.67
N PRO A 5 -8.30 16.03 -23.20
CA PRO A 5 -6.87 15.76 -23.25
C PRO A 5 -6.51 14.65 -22.27
N CYS A 6 -5.65 13.72 -22.69
CA CYS A 6 -5.09 12.72 -21.80
C CYS A 6 -4.19 13.38 -20.76
N GLU A 7 -4.38 13.09 -19.47
CA GLU A 7 -3.56 13.66 -18.41
C GLU A 7 -2.10 13.20 -18.47
N ARG A 8 -1.85 11.95 -18.96
CA ARG A 8 -0.51 11.37 -19.05
C ARG A 8 0.30 11.91 -20.24
N CYS A 9 -0.28 11.91 -21.46
CA CYS A 9 0.47 12.23 -22.69
C CYS A 9 -0.05 13.47 -23.43
N ARG A 10 -1.07 14.15 -22.90
CA ARG A 10 -1.71 15.38 -23.44
C ARG A 10 -2.39 15.20 -24.80
N THR A 11 -2.41 13.99 -25.35
CA THR A 11 -3.11 13.72 -26.63
C THR A 11 -4.61 13.99 -26.48
N PRO A 12 -5.23 14.76 -27.41
CA PRO A 12 -6.68 14.95 -27.43
C PRO A 12 -7.39 13.62 -27.76
N ASN A 13 -8.38 13.25 -26.96
CA ASN A 13 -9.21 12.08 -27.18
C ASN A 13 -10.67 12.48 -27.36
N PHE A 14 -11.35 11.87 -28.32
CA PHE A 14 -12.76 12.11 -28.58
C PHE A 14 -13.61 11.04 -27.85
N ILE A 15 -14.17 11.41 -26.71
CA ILE A 15 -14.98 10.52 -25.89
C ILE A 15 -16.44 10.58 -26.38
N PRO A 16 -17.13 9.42 -26.57
CA PRO A 16 -18.53 9.39 -26.91
C PRO A 16 -19.40 10.18 -25.93
N ALA A 17 -20.32 11.01 -26.42
CA ALA A 17 -21.18 11.84 -25.55
C ALA A 17 -22.12 11.00 -24.66
N ASN A 18 -22.39 9.76 -25.03
CA ASN A 18 -23.21 8.78 -24.31
C ASN A 18 -22.41 7.89 -23.35
N LEU A 19 -21.09 8.11 -23.23
CA LEU A 19 -20.32 7.44 -22.19
C LEU A 19 -20.86 7.89 -20.82
N GLY A 20 -21.34 6.93 -20.03
CA GLY A 20 -21.95 7.20 -18.73
C GLY A 20 -20.99 7.94 -17.77
N ALA A 21 -21.54 8.60 -16.77
CA ALA A 21 -20.75 9.20 -15.69
C ALA A 21 -19.85 8.14 -15.05
N PHE A 22 -18.61 8.52 -14.70
CA PHE A 22 -17.59 7.65 -14.10
C PHE A 22 -17.05 6.52 -15.01
N LYS A 23 -17.47 6.47 -16.28
CA LYS A 23 -16.91 5.53 -17.26
C LYS A 23 -15.70 6.14 -17.96
N THR A 24 -14.76 5.28 -18.33
CA THR A 24 -13.50 5.64 -18.97
C THR A 24 -13.45 5.12 -20.41
N ALA A 25 -12.61 5.76 -21.22
CA ALA A 25 -12.16 5.24 -22.51
C ALA A 25 -10.62 5.20 -22.50
N GLU A 26 -10.01 4.38 -23.34
CA GLU A 26 -8.56 4.34 -23.46
C GLU A 26 -8.04 5.46 -24.33
N CYS A 27 -6.94 6.10 -23.93
CA CYS A 27 -6.23 7.07 -24.74
C CYS A 27 -5.64 6.38 -25.97
N GLN A 28 -5.94 6.90 -27.15
CA GLN A 28 -5.49 6.33 -28.42
C GLN A 28 -3.96 6.30 -28.59
N ASN A 29 -3.23 7.11 -27.82
CA ASN A 29 -1.77 7.21 -27.92
C ASN A 29 -1.03 6.38 -26.86
N CYS A 30 -1.49 6.36 -25.60
CA CYS A 30 -0.72 5.75 -24.50
C CYS A 30 -1.53 4.75 -23.67
N GLY A 31 -2.78 4.42 -24.06
CA GLY A 31 -3.64 3.48 -23.32
C GLY A 31 -4.17 3.99 -21.97
N HIS A 32 -3.69 5.15 -21.47
CA HIS A 32 -4.16 5.68 -20.18
C HIS A 32 -5.66 5.95 -20.22
N LYS A 33 -6.35 5.64 -19.12
CA LYS A 33 -7.80 5.84 -19.01
C LYS A 33 -8.16 7.31 -18.95
N VAL A 34 -8.98 7.76 -19.90
CA VAL A 34 -9.50 9.12 -19.99
C VAL A 34 -11.01 9.12 -19.77
N MET A 35 -11.52 10.15 -19.12
CA MET A 35 -12.95 10.29 -18.83
C MET A 35 -13.40 11.74 -19.06
N THR A 36 -14.69 11.94 -19.32
CA THR A 36 -15.24 13.27 -19.23
C THR A 36 -15.25 13.71 -17.77
N PRO A 37 -14.73 14.90 -17.42
CA PRO A 37 -14.79 15.40 -16.06
C PRO A 37 -16.23 15.39 -15.51
N VAL A 38 -16.40 14.88 -14.30
CA VAL A 38 -17.69 14.78 -13.62
C VAL A 38 -17.64 15.58 -12.34
N ARG A 39 -18.64 16.42 -12.12
CA ARG A 39 -18.74 17.19 -10.88
C ARG A 39 -19.46 16.41 -9.79
N LEU A 40 -18.77 16.25 -8.67
CA LEU A 40 -19.25 15.61 -7.44
C LEU A 40 -19.21 16.66 -6.32
N GLN A 41 -20.31 17.40 -6.10
CA GLN A 41 -20.34 18.59 -5.21
C GLN A 41 -19.26 19.61 -5.62
N GLN A 42 -18.28 19.90 -4.73
CA GLN A 42 -17.14 20.77 -5.02
C GLN A 42 -15.99 20.06 -5.74
N PHE A 43 -16.04 18.74 -5.87
CA PHE A 43 -14.95 17.97 -6.49
C PHE A 43 -15.20 17.78 -7.98
N GLU A 44 -14.26 18.17 -8.80
CA GLU A 44 -14.22 17.87 -10.23
C GLU A 44 -13.35 16.64 -10.48
N LEU A 45 -13.99 15.49 -10.69
CA LEU A 45 -13.29 14.24 -11.01
C LEU A 45 -12.72 14.33 -12.43
N ARG A 46 -11.41 14.09 -12.58
CA ARG A 46 -10.68 14.33 -13.83
C ARG A 46 -10.16 13.07 -14.50
N SER A 47 -9.59 12.16 -13.72
CA SER A 47 -9.03 10.90 -14.23
C SER A 47 -9.14 9.79 -13.19
N VAL A 48 -9.05 8.55 -13.66
CA VAL A 48 -8.91 7.37 -12.79
C VAL A 48 -7.44 7.17 -12.49
N ILE A 49 -7.09 7.03 -11.20
CA ILE A 49 -5.73 6.78 -10.73
C ILE A 49 -5.58 5.40 -10.07
N GLY A 50 -6.69 4.70 -9.82
CA GLY A 50 -6.69 3.34 -9.28
C GLY A 50 -8.05 2.67 -9.49
N GLU A 51 -8.05 1.39 -9.82
CA GLU A 51 -9.25 0.56 -9.90
C GLU A 51 -9.02 -0.72 -9.10
N GLY A 52 -9.95 -1.00 -8.20
CA GLY A 52 -10.02 -2.25 -7.45
C GLY A 52 -11.39 -2.90 -7.55
N GLY A 53 -11.51 -4.13 -7.10
CA GLY A 53 -12.76 -4.88 -7.17
C GLY A 53 -13.94 -4.22 -6.43
N MET A 54 -13.68 -3.40 -5.42
CA MET A 54 -14.72 -2.76 -4.61
C MET A 54 -14.91 -1.28 -4.91
N ALA A 55 -13.85 -0.57 -5.29
CA ALA A 55 -13.87 0.88 -5.44
C ALA A 55 -12.98 1.34 -6.60
N THR A 56 -13.34 2.49 -7.16
CA THR A 56 -12.52 3.23 -8.13
C THR A 56 -11.99 4.49 -7.47
N VAL A 57 -10.70 4.79 -7.66
CA VAL A 57 -10.05 5.99 -7.15
C VAL A 57 -9.85 6.98 -8.29
N PHE A 58 -10.39 8.17 -8.12
CA PHE A 58 -10.29 9.25 -9.07
C PHE A 58 -9.35 10.34 -8.55
N ARG A 59 -8.53 10.90 -9.44
CA ARG A 59 -7.94 12.20 -9.21
C ARG A 59 -9.03 13.25 -9.41
N ALA A 60 -9.16 14.17 -8.47
CA ALA A 60 -10.15 15.24 -8.50
C ALA A 60 -9.52 16.58 -8.09
N PHE A 61 -10.17 17.66 -8.48
CA PHE A 61 -9.84 18.99 -8.03
C PHE A 61 -10.95 19.54 -7.10
N ASP A 62 -10.57 19.89 -5.87
CA ASP A 62 -11.46 20.58 -4.94
C ASP A 62 -11.54 22.05 -5.36
N THR A 63 -12.69 22.45 -5.93
CA THR A 63 -12.89 23.80 -6.48
C THR A 63 -13.07 24.88 -5.41
N ILE A 64 -13.26 24.50 -4.13
CA ILE A 64 -13.38 25.44 -3.01
C ILE A 64 -12.00 25.68 -2.38
N LEU A 65 -11.25 24.60 -2.12
CA LEU A 65 -9.92 24.69 -1.51
C LEU A 65 -8.79 24.80 -2.53
N GLU A 66 -9.12 24.82 -3.83
CA GLU A 66 -8.19 24.97 -4.96
C GLU A 66 -6.98 24.00 -4.91
N ARG A 67 -7.26 22.73 -4.60
CA ARG A 67 -6.23 21.68 -4.47
C ARG A 67 -6.63 20.39 -5.14
N ASP A 68 -5.64 19.59 -5.53
CA ASP A 68 -5.86 18.21 -5.96
C ASP A 68 -6.17 17.31 -4.76
N VAL A 69 -7.11 16.38 -4.96
CA VAL A 69 -7.51 15.35 -4.00
C VAL A 69 -7.72 14.03 -4.73
N ALA A 70 -7.64 12.92 -4.02
CA ALA A 70 -8.11 11.64 -4.49
C ALA A 70 -9.53 11.38 -3.95
N VAL A 71 -10.40 10.83 -4.80
CA VAL A 71 -11.77 10.45 -4.43
C VAL A 71 -11.92 8.94 -4.65
N LYS A 72 -11.93 8.16 -3.56
CA LYS A 72 -12.19 6.71 -3.58
C LYS A 72 -13.70 6.51 -3.52
N MET A 73 -14.27 6.03 -4.62
CA MET A 73 -15.72 5.86 -4.78
C MET A 73 -16.07 4.38 -4.73
N LEU A 74 -16.96 4.00 -3.81
CA LEU A 74 -17.49 2.65 -3.71
C LEU A 74 -18.53 2.45 -4.83
N GLN A 75 -18.45 1.31 -5.53
CA GLN A 75 -19.42 1.00 -6.57
C GLN A 75 -20.80 0.75 -5.94
N PRO A 76 -21.89 1.25 -6.55
CA PRO A 76 -23.24 1.13 -5.97
C PRO A 76 -23.68 -0.31 -5.71
N GLU A 77 -23.28 -1.24 -6.58
CA GLU A 77 -23.56 -2.68 -6.46
C GLU A 77 -22.89 -3.28 -5.23
N ILE A 78 -21.67 -2.83 -4.93
CA ILE A 78 -20.90 -3.22 -3.73
C ILE A 78 -21.49 -2.55 -2.48
N ALA A 79 -21.89 -1.28 -2.59
CA ALA A 79 -22.51 -0.53 -1.50
C ALA A 79 -23.88 -1.06 -1.08
N ALA A 80 -24.55 -1.85 -1.93
CA ALA A 80 -25.82 -2.51 -1.62
C ALA A 80 -25.66 -3.64 -0.56
N ASP A 81 -24.47 -4.21 -0.44
CA ASP A 81 -24.14 -5.16 0.62
C ASP A 81 -23.73 -4.43 1.89
N ALA A 82 -24.45 -4.69 3.00
CA ALA A 82 -24.24 -4.00 4.26
C ALA A 82 -22.85 -4.30 4.88
N ALA A 83 -22.29 -5.50 4.66
CA ALA A 83 -20.99 -5.87 5.20
C ALA A 83 -19.88 -5.13 4.45
N ASN A 84 -19.97 -5.02 3.13
CA ASN A 84 -19.03 -4.25 2.32
C ASN A 84 -19.04 -2.75 2.69
N LEU A 85 -20.24 -2.21 2.90
CA LEU A 85 -20.41 -0.82 3.31
C LEU A 85 -19.81 -0.56 4.70
N GLU A 86 -20.04 -1.44 5.66
CA GLU A 86 -19.47 -1.33 7.00
C GLU A 86 -17.93 -1.46 6.97
N ASN A 87 -17.39 -2.34 6.14
CA ASN A 87 -15.95 -2.48 5.93
C ASN A 87 -15.35 -1.18 5.37
N PHE A 88 -15.99 -0.56 4.38
CA PHE A 88 -15.56 0.72 3.81
C PHE A 88 -15.54 1.84 4.85
N TYR A 89 -16.56 1.93 5.70
CA TYR A 89 -16.59 2.91 6.78
C TYR A 89 -15.58 2.60 7.89
N ARG A 90 -15.34 1.33 8.19
CA ARG A 90 -14.35 0.90 9.17
C ARG A 90 -12.94 1.27 8.73
N GLU A 91 -12.60 1.00 7.48
CA GLU A 91 -11.34 1.44 6.86
C GLU A 91 -11.17 2.96 6.99
N ALA A 92 -12.18 3.71 6.58
CA ALA A 92 -12.18 5.16 6.68
C ALA A 92 -11.97 5.67 8.10
N ARG A 93 -12.68 5.10 9.09
CA ARG A 93 -12.54 5.47 10.51
C ARG A 93 -11.15 5.18 11.06
N TYR A 94 -10.56 4.03 10.72
CA TYR A 94 -9.22 3.68 11.17
C TYR A 94 -8.18 4.62 10.57
N GLN A 95 -8.22 4.83 9.27
CA GLN A 95 -7.25 5.68 8.59
C GLN A 95 -7.41 7.17 8.98
N ALA A 96 -8.64 7.66 9.18
CA ALA A 96 -8.90 9.05 9.57
C ALA A 96 -8.32 9.45 10.94
N CYS A 97 -8.12 8.48 11.85
CA CYS A 97 -7.49 8.76 13.15
C CYS A 97 -5.95 8.76 13.10
N LEU A 98 -5.36 8.48 11.93
CA LEU A 98 -3.92 8.37 11.71
C LEU A 98 -3.42 9.60 10.94
N ASN A 99 -2.81 10.55 11.64
CA ASN A 99 -2.20 11.72 11.01
C ASN A 99 -0.67 11.57 11.03
N HIS A 100 -0.10 11.18 9.88
CA HIS A 100 1.34 10.96 9.71
C HIS A 100 1.77 11.24 8.28
N THR A 101 2.97 11.79 8.09
CA THR A 101 3.53 12.12 6.76
C THR A 101 3.53 10.91 5.82
N ASN A 102 3.76 9.71 6.33
CA ASN A 102 3.85 8.49 5.53
C ASN A 102 2.57 7.61 5.60
N ILE A 103 1.42 8.20 5.88
CA ILE A 103 0.10 7.58 5.75
C ILE A 103 -0.76 8.47 4.85
N VAL A 104 -1.49 7.88 3.90
CA VAL A 104 -2.45 8.62 3.08
C VAL A 104 -3.52 9.22 3.98
N GLN A 105 -3.64 10.56 3.99
CA GLN A 105 -4.58 11.24 4.86
C GLN A 105 -6.00 11.22 4.29
N ILE A 106 -6.99 10.84 5.09
CA ILE A 106 -8.41 11.04 4.77
C ILE A 106 -8.83 12.44 5.18
N TYR A 107 -9.47 13.16 4.27
CA TYR A 107 -9.94 14.54 4.48
C TYR A 107 -11.44 14.60 4.78
N ASN A 108 -12.23 13.82 4.07
CA ASN A 108 -13.68 13.85 4.18
C ASN A 108 -14.32 12.57 3.66
N TYR A 109 -15.60 12.42 3.98
CA TYR A 109 -16.48 11.37 3.50
C TYR A 109 -17.76 12.05 2.96
N GLY A 110 -18.35 11.46 1.93
CA GLY A 110 -19.60 11.96 1.38
C GLY A 110 -20.46 10.89 0.72
N GLU A 111 -21.69 11.28 0.42
CA GLU A 111 -22.65 10.51 -0.33
C GLU A 111 -23.38 11.40 -1.34
N ILE A 112 -23.57 10.92 -2.57
CA ILE A 112 -24.35 11.56 -3.59
C ILE A 112 -24.99 10.53 -4.54
N GLN A 113 -26.30 10.63 -4.77
CA GLN A 113 -27.04 9.74 -5.69
C GLN A 113 -26.76 8.24 -5.45
N GLY A 114 -26.59 7.83 -4.19
CA GLY A 114 -26.30 6.46 -3.80
C GLY A 114 -24.81 6.07 -3.84
N TYR A 115 -23.94 6.88 -4.42
CA TYR A 115 -22.49 6.66 -4.39
C TYR A 115 -21.91 7.12 -3.05
N LYS A 116 -21.17 6.22 -2.38
CA LYS A 116 -20.40 6.52 -1.17
C LYS A 116 -18.96 6.81 -1.59
N TYR A 117 -18.36 7.85 -1.05
CA TYR A 117 -16.98 8.19 -1.41
C TYR A 117 -16.17 8.76 -0.25
N LEU A 118 -14.85 8.55 -0.33
CA LEU A 118 -13.86 9.15 0.56
C LEU A 118 -13.03 10.16 -0.22
N VAL A 119 -12.77 11.30 0.40
CA VAL A 119 -11.83 12.31 -0.13
C VAL A 119 -10.53 12.20 0.65
N MET A 120 -9.42 12.05 -0.05
CA MET A 120 -8.13 11.80 0.57
C MET A 120 -6.97 12.49 -0.14
N GLU A 121 -5.80 12.43 0.45
CA GLU A 121 -4.53 12.86 -0.13
C GLU A 121 -4.25 12.16 -1.45
N VAL A 122 -3.66 12.88 -2.40
CA VAL A 122 -3.22 12.31 -3.68
C VAL A 122 -1.86 11.66 -3.52
N ALA A 123 -1.80 10.37 -3.83
CA ALA A 123 -0.55 9.60 -3.97
C ALA A 123 -0.62 8.87 -5.32
N ASP A 124 -0.25 9.56 -6.39
CA ASP A 124 -0.47 9.16 -7.79
C ASP A 124 0.84 8.97 -8.58
N GLN A 125 1.98 8.83 -7.88
CA GLN A 125 3.28 8.57 -8.51
C GLN A 125 3.65 7.07 -8.49
N GLY A 126 2.62 6.22 -8.58
CA GLY A 126 2.76 4.77 -8.53
C GLY A 126 2.97 4.23 -7.11
N SER A 127 3.21 2.93 -7.03
CA SER A 127 3.47 2.17 -5.81
C SER A 127 4.91 1.66 -5.78
N LEU A 128 5.31 1.07 -4.66
CA LEU A 128 6.56 0.32 -4.59
C LEU A 128 6.53 -0.92 -5.49
N ASP A 129 5.34 -1.50 -5.72
CA ASP A 129 5.14 -2.63 -6.64
C ASP A 129 5.44 -2.22 -8.09
N ASP A 130 4.87 -1.10 -8.56
CA ASP A 130 5.18 -0.55 -9.89
C ASP A 130 6.68 -0.33 -10.07
N ARG A 131 7.39 0.12 -9.02
CA ARG A 131 8.85 0.30 -9.10
C ARG A 131 9.61 -1.01 -9.19
N ILE A 132 9.15 -2.05 -8.50
CA ILE A 132 9.74 -3.39 -8.60
C ILE A 132 9.52 -3.93 -10.01
N GLU A 133 8.31 -3.80 -10.55
CA GLU A 133 7.98 -4.23 -11.92
C GLU A 133 8.82 -3.51 -12.97
N ASP A 134 8.93 -2.17 -12.87
CA ASP A 134 9.67 -1.35 -13.83
C ASP A 134 11.19 -1.59 -13.79
N GLN A 135 11.77 -1.80 -12.59
CA GLN A 135 13.22 -1.85 -12.38
C GLN A 135 13.76 -3.26 -12.16
N GLY A 136 12.86 -4.26 -11.94
CA GLY A 136 13.21 -5.62 -11.53
C GLY A 136 13.64 -5.70 -10.05
N LYS A 137 14.31 -4.68 -9.53
CA LYS A 137 14.67 -4.48 -8.12
C LYS A 137 14.95 -3.01 -7.85
N VAL A 138 14.77 -2.59 -6.60
CA VAL A 138 14.94 -1.20 -6.16
C VAL A 138 16.27 -1.05 -5.41
N GLU A 139 16.92 0.09 -5.56
CA GLU A 139 18.20 0.39 -4.92
C GLU A 139 18.13 0.26 -3.38
N GLU A 140 19.12 -0.39 -2.79
CA GLU A 140 19.17 -0.72 -1.37
C GLU A 140 18.99 0.49 -0.45
N LEU A 141 19.67 1.63 -0.74
CA LEU A 141 19.53 2.87 0.06
C LEU A 141 18.09 3.39 0.06
N TYR A 142 17.43 3.32 -1.08
CA TYR A 142 16.05 3.74 -1.22
C TYR A 142 15.10 2.81 -0.44
N VAL A 143 15.31 1.50 -0.52
CA VAL A 143 14.51 0.51 0.21
C VAL A 143 14.65 0.70 1.72
N LEU A 144 15.86 0.98 2.21
CA LEU A 144 16.09 1.28 3.63
C LEU A 144 15.35 2.56 4.07
N ASP A 145 15.36 3.62 3.25
CA ASP A 145 14.61 4.85 3.52
C ASP A 145 13.10 4.60 3.61
N VAL A 146 12.53 3.82 2.68
CA VAL A 146 11.13 3.37 2.74
C VAL A 146 10.86 2.61 4.04
N GLY A 147 11.72 1.66 4.39
CA GLY A 147 11.58 0.87 5.62
C GLY A 147 11.53 1.73 6.88
N ILE A 148 12.43 2.71 7.00
CA ILE A 148 12.49 3.67 8.12
C ILE A 148 11.18 4.47 8.20
N LYS A 149 10.76 5.07 7.09
CA LYS A 149 9.57 5.94 7.03
C LYS A 149 8.26 5.17 7.33
N ILE A 150 8.13 3.97 6.77
CA ILE A 150 6.94 3.14 7.01
C ILE A 150 6.96 2.55 8.43
N SER A 151 8.12 2.23 9.01
CA SER A 151 8.22 1.84 10.42
C SER A 151 7.71 2.94 11.36
N ALA A 152 8.02 4.20 11.09
CA ALA A 152 7.51 5.34 11.85
C ALA A 152 5.98 5.49 11.72
N ALA A 153 5.43 5.25 10.52
CA ALA A 153 3.98 5.24 10.30
C ALA A 153 3.30 4.11 11.09
N LEU A 154 3.87 2.91 11.06
CA LEU A 154 3.36 1.74 11.77
C LEU A 154 3.46 1.87 13.30
N GLU A 155 4.42 2.65 13.82
CA GLU A 155 4.45 2.99 15.25
C GLU A 155 3.21 3.80 15.65
N LEU A 156 2.76 4.75 14.84
CA LEU A 156 1.50 5.46 15.08
C LEU A 156 0.29 4.50 15.04
N VAL A 157 0.25 3.58 14.06
CA VAL A 157 -0.80 2.55 13.97
C VAL A 157 -0.86 1.74 15.28
N ARG A 158 0.29 1.28 15.78
CA ARG A 158 0.41 0.56 17.06
C ARG A 158 -0.08 1.38 18.25
N GLN A 159 0.28 2.67 18.33
CA GLN A 159 -0.17 3.59 19.40
C GLN A 159 -1.70 3.75 19.42
N LYS A 160 -2.34 3.66 18.25
CA LYS A 160 -3.81 3.65 18.11
C LYS A 160 -4.43 2.26 18.37
N LYS A 161 -3.62 1.29 18.82
CA LYS A 161 -4.03 -0.11 19.05
C LYS A 161 -4.61 -0.78 17.82
N LEU A 162 -4.07 -0.46 16.66
CA LEU A 162 -4.42 -1.04 15.36
C LEU A 162 -3.29 -1.93 14.85
N ILE A 163 -3.64 -2.87 14.00
CA ILE A 163 -2.74 -3.68 13.19
C ILE A 163 -3.23 -3.55 11.75
N HIS A 164 -2.33 -3.33 10.80
CA HIS A 164 -2.67 -3.09 9.39
C HIS A 164 -3.04 -4.39 8.65
N LEU A 165 -2.22 -5.42 8.79
CA LEU A 165 -2.36 -6.78 8.25
C LEU A 165 -2.29 -6.94 6.73
N ASP A 166 -2.11 -5.87 5.96
CA ASP A 166 -1.94 -5.92 4.50
C ASP A 166 -0.77 -5.05 4.03
N ILE A 167 0.37 -5.16 4.73
CA ILE A 167 1.60 -4.48 4.29
C ILE A 167 2.18 -5.25 3.10
N LYS A 168 2.25 -4.59 1.96
CA LYS A 168 2.80 -5.11 0.69
C LYS A 168 3.24 -3.96 -0.21
N PRO A 169 4.04 -4.20 -1.25
CA PRO A 169 4.53 -3.15 -2.14
C PRO A 169 3.40 -2.33 -2.77
N GLY A 170 2.29 -2.94 -3.19
CA GLY A 170 1.16 -2.25 -3.79
C GLY A 170 0.42 -1.29 -2.84
N ASN A 171 0.57 -1.44 -1.51
CA ASN A 171 -0.03 -0.57 -0.50
C ASN A 171 0.94 0.53 0.01
N ILE A 172 2.12 0.67 -0.60
CA ILE A 172 3.06 1.77 -0.35
C ILE A 172 3.09 2.61 -1.62
N LEU A 173 2.26 3.65 -1.64
CA LEU A 173 2.14 4.59 -2.75
C LEU A 173 3.15 5.74 -2.63
N TYR A 174 3.31 6.52 -3.69
CA TYR A 174 4.16 7.71 -3.68
C TYR A 174 3.36 8.96 -4.05
N ASN A 175 3.63 10.04 -3.32
CA ASN A 175 3.12 11.35 -3.66
C ASN A 175 4.08 12.08 -4.65
N ARG A 176 3.74 13.33 -5.02
CA ARG A 176 4.54 14.16 -5.94
C ARG A 176 5.96 14.46 -5.45
N ASP A 177 6.17 14.46 -4.14
CA ASP A 177 7.48 14.70 -3.53
C ASP A 177 8.30 13.41 -3.40
N ASN A 178 7.81 12.31 -4.02
CA ASN A 178 8.42 10.99 -3.95
C ASN A 178 8.47 10.41 -2.51
N GLU A 179 7.55 10.87 -1.64
CA GLU A 179 7.43 10.35 -0.28
C GLU A 179 6.54 9.09 -0.26
N PRO A 180 6.98 8.00 0.40
CA PRO A 180 6.18 6.78 0.54
C PRO A 180 5.00 7.03 1.49
N LYS A 181 3.83 6.54 1.10
CA LYS A 181 2.55 6.70 1.77
C LYS A 181 1.88 5.35 1.95
N LEU A 182 1.73 4.89 3.18
CA LEU A 182 0.96 3.68 3.49
C LEU A 182 -0.54 3.95 3.28
N THR A 183 -1.22 3.03 2.63
CA THR A 183 -2.65 3.10 2.33
C THR A 183 -3.33 1.74 2.53
N ASP A 184 -4.64 1.69 2.37
CA ASP A 184 -5.47 0.49 2.38
C ASP A 184 -5.52 -0.24 3.75
N PHE A 185 -6.31 0.34 4.66
CA PHE A 185 -6.61 -0.23 5.97
C PHE A 185 -7.84 -1.16 5.95
N GLY A 186 -8.19 -1.72 4.77
CA GLY A 186 -9.41 -2.49 4.54
C GLY A 186 -9.55 -3.72 5.42
N ILE A 187 -8.44 -4.38 5.76
CA ILE A 187 -8.41 -5.53 6.67
C ILE A 187 -7.75 -5.21 8.02
N ALA A 188 -7.46 -3.93 8.27
CA ALA A 188 -6.93 -3.50 9.56
C ALA A 188 -7.91 -3.83 10.68
N LYS A 189 -7.38 -4.19 11.84
CA LYS A 189 -8.18 -4.49 13.02
C LYS A 189 -7.57 -3.96 14.31
N ARG A 190 -8.41 -3.88 15.35
CA ARG A 190 -7.94 -3.54 16.70
C ARG A 190 -7.24 -4.75 17.31
N ILE A 191 -6.16 -4.51 18.06
CA ILE A 191 -5.42 -5.56 18.79
C ILE A 191 -6.31 -6.30 19.78
N ASP A 192 -7.32 -5.61 20.35
CA ASP A 192 -8.27 -6.14 21.31
C ASP A 192 -9.56 -6.71 20.68
N ALA A 193 -9.66 -6.75 19.35
CA ALA A 193 -10.82 -7.33 18.66
C ALA A 193 -10.89 -8.85 18.88
N LYS A 194 -12.11 -9.37 19.05
CA LYS A 194 -12.33 -10.82 19.10
C LYS A 194 -11.85 -11.45 17.80
N ARG A 195 -11.24 -12.62 17.91
CA ARG A 195 -10.84 -13.42 16.76
C ARG A 195 -12.06 -13.75 15.92
N ASP A 196 -11.97 -13.47 14.66
CA ASP A 196 -12.87 -14.03 13.66
C ASP A 196 -12.22 -15.34 13.16
N THR A 197 -12.72 -16.47 13.64
CA THR A 197 -12.17 -17.79 13.31
C THR A 197 -12.54 -18.24 11.89
N GLU A 198 -13.37 -17.47 11.19
CA GLU A 198 -13.80 -17.73 9.82
C GLU A 198 -13.01 -16.90 8.78
N GLU A 199 -12.14 -16.00 9.20
CA GLU A 199 -11.24 -15.30 8.27
C GLU A 199 -10.24 -16.30 7.67
N GLY A 200 -10.50 -16.75 6.46
CA GLY A 200 -9.53 -17.46 5.63
C GLY A 200 -8.29 -16.59 5.35
N ILE A 201 -7.32 -17.14 4.62
CA ILE A 201 -6.15 -16.37 4.15
C ILE A 201 -6.66 -15.33 3.14
N LEU A 202 -7.03 -14.15 3.65
CA LEU A 202 -7.42 -12.98 2.86
C LEU A 202 -6.17 -12.24 2.42
N GLY A 203 -6.06 -11.93 1.14
CA GLY A 203 -4.99 -11.13 0.57
C GLY A 203 -3.91 -11.96 -0.13
N THR A 204 -2.87 -11.26 -0.55
CA THR A 204 -1.71 -11.86 -1.26
C THR A 204 -0.82 -12.58 -0.25
N PRO A 205 -0.57 -13.89 -0.37
CA PRO A 205 0.13 -14.67 0.67
C PRO A 205 1.64 -14.35 0.75
N TYR A 206 2.21 -13.65 -0.23
CA TYR A 206 3.66 -13.41 -0.35
C TYR A 206 4.31 -12.61 0.80
N TYR A 207 3.51 -11.95 1.63
CA TYR A 207 3.99 -11.08 2.73
C TYR A 207 3.36 -11.43 4.08
N ILE A 208 2.62 -12.55 4.13
CA ILE A 208 1.86 -12.95 5.32
C ILE A 208 2.79 -13.38 6.45
N ALA A 209 2.51 -12.94 7.67
CA ALA A 209 3.27 -13.37 8.83
C ALA A 209 2.90 -14.82 9.24
N PRO A 210 3.87 -15.66 9.68
CA PRO A 210 3.65 -17.05 10.08
C PRO A 210 2.52 -17.22 11.08
N GLU A 211 2.49 -16.40 12.14
CA GLU A 211 1.45 -16.44 13.19
C GLU A 211 0.03 -16.16 12.67
N ARG A 212 -0.09 -15.48 11.52
CA ARG A 212 -1.39 -15.26 10.86
C ARG A 212 -1.85 -16.51 10.13
N VAL A 213 -0.95 -17.22 9.46
CA VAL A 213 -1.22 -18.51 8.80
C VAL A 213 -1.64 -19.55 9.82
N GLU A 214 -0.96 -19.61 10.97
CA GLU A 214 -1.24 -20.52 12.08
C GLU A 214 -2.42 -20.10 12.94
N LEU A 215 -3.14 -19.03 12.56
CA LEU A 215 -4.25 -18.47 13.34
C LEU A 215 -3.91 -18.16 14.80
N GLN A 216 -2.66 -17.79 15.08
CA GLN A 216 -2.19 -17.40 16.40
C GLN A 216 -2.56 -15.94 16.71
N MET A 217 -2.23 -15.49 17.93
CA MET A 217 -2.42 -14.10 18.32
C MET A 217 -1.50 -13.19 17.51
N GLN A 218 -2.08 -12.18 16.88
CA GLN A 218 -1.38 -11.20 16.06
C GLN A 218 -1.19 -9.90 16.84
N ASP A 219 -0.02 -9.32 16.73
CA ASP A 219 0.29 -7.98 17.22
C ASP A 219 1.07 -7.18 16.16
N PHE A 220 1.61 -6.03 16.54
CA PHE A 220 2.39 -5.15 15.66
C PHE A 220 3.58 -5.85 14.97
N ARG A 221 4.08 -6.98 15.52
CA ARG A 221 5.19 -7.74 14.95
C ARG A 221 4.79 -8.52 13.69
N SER A 222 3.48 -8.73 13.49
CA SER A 222 2.97 -9.29 12.23
C SER A 222 3.15 -8.28 11.09
N ASP A 223 2.82 -7.00 11.30
CA ASP A 223 3.08 -5.95 10.32
C ASP A 223 4.58 -5.71 10.10
N MET A 224 5.40 -5.82 11.15
CA MET A 224 6.87 -5.75 11.03
C MET A 224 7.41 -6.83 10.11
N TYR A 225 6.94 -8.06 10.23
CA TYR A 225 7.30 -9.17 9.34
C TYR A 225 6.90 -8.85 7.89
N SER A 226 5.65 -8.42 7.69
CA SER A 226 5.13 -8.08 6.35
C SER A 226 5.90 -6.91 5.71
N LEU A 227 6.30 -5.90 6.51
CA LEU A 227 7.17 -4.82 6.03
C LEU A 227 8.55 -5.38 5.64
N ALA A 228 9.17 -6.21 6.45
CA ALA A 228 10.46 -6.81 6.12
C ALA A 228 10.39 -7.69 4.86
N ALA A 229 9.30 -8.45 4.67
CA ALA A 229 9.05 -9.23 3.45
C ALA A 229 8.88 -8.32 2.22
N THR A 230 8.22 -7.17 2.39
CA THR A 230 8.10 -6.13 1.36
C THR A 230 9.46 -5.55 0.99
N LEU A 231 10.29 -5.19 1.98
CA LEU A 231 11.65 -4.68 1.74
C LEU A 231 12.55 -5.73 1.09
N TYR A 232 12.43 -7.00 1.52
CA TYR A 232 13.12 -8.12 0.89
C TYR A 232 12.79 -8.19 -0.61
N HIS A 233 11.49 -8.23 -0.96
CA HIS A 233 11.04 -8.26 -2.35
C HIS A 233 11.60 -7.08 -3.14
N ALA A 234 11.48 -5.88 -2.62
CA ALA A 234 11.98 -4.68 -3.30
C ALA A 234 13.50 -4.72 -3.59
N MET A 235 14.30 -5.26 -2.66
CA MET A 235 15.76 -5.34 -2.82
C MET A 235 16.22 -6.44 -3.78
N VAL A 236 15.56 -7.61 -3.74
CA VAL A 236 16.03 -8.78 -4.51
C VAL A 236 15.25 -9.02 -5.80
N GLY A 237 14.13 -8.30 -6.01
CA GLY A 237 13.29 -8.41 -7.20
C GLY A 237 12.43 -9.68 -7.25
N ARG A 238 12.31 -10.42 -6.15
CA ARG A 238 11.43 -11.59 -6.04
C ARG A 238 10.88 -11.73 -4.63
N VAL A 239 9.69 -12.32 -4.51
CA VAL A 239 9.05 -12.57 -3.22
C VAL A 239 9.86 -13.54 -2.35
N PRO A 240 9.74 -13.46 -1.00
CA PRO A 240 10.47 -14.34 -0.08
C PRO A 240 10.19 -15.83 -0.30
N TYR A 241 8.93 -16.14 -0.59
CA TYR A 241 8.45 -17.49 -0.86
C TYR A 241 7.44 -17.43 -2.00
N ASP A 242 7.54 -18.42 -2.89
CA ASP A 242 6.65 -18.62 -4.02
C ASP A 242 6.41 -20.12 -4.18
N ALA A 243 5.17 -20.54 -4.37
CA ALA A 243 4.77 -21.93 -4.51
C ALA A 243 3.57 -22.05 -5.45
N ASP A 244 3.18 -23.30 -5.78
CA ASP A 244 2.16 -23.59 -6.80
C ASP A 244 0.74 -23.17 -6.38
N SER A 245 0.48 -22.95 -5.08
CA SER A 245 -0.82 -22.51 -4.57
C SER A 245 -0.69 -21.38 -3.54
N VAL A 246 -1.81 -20.68 -3.31
CA VAL A 246 -1.94 -19.65 -2.26
C VAL A 246 -1.67 -20.24 -0.88
N GLU A 247 -2.20 -21.42 -0.61
CA GLU A 247 -2.03 -22.15 0.64
C GLU A 247 -0.55 -22.58 0.83
N ASP A 248 0.06 -23.14 -0.18
CA ASP A 248 1.46 -23.60 -0.10
C ASP A 248 2.41 -22.41 0.08
N THR A 249 2.15 -21.30 -0.59
CA THR A 249 2.91 -20.05 -0.40
C THR A 249 2.78 -19.54 1.03
N ALA A 250 1.57 -19.54 1.59
CA ALA A 250 1.34 -19.14 2.97
C ALA A 250 2.08 -20.08 3.96
N TRP A 251 1.96 -21.40 3.78
CA TRP A 251 2.67 -22.38 4.61
C TRP A 251 4.19 -22.33 4.46
N ALA A 252 4.71 -21.89 3.31
CA ALA A 252 6.14 -21.65 3.15
C ALA A 252 6.68 -20.56 4.09
N HIS A 253 5.86 -19.55 4.42
CA HIS A 253 6.20 -18.56 5.45
C HIS A 253 6.35 -19.18 6.84
N VAL A 254 5.66 -20.28 7.14
CA VAL A 254 5.74 -21.00 8.41
C VAL A 254 6.95 -21.95 8.44
N HIS A 255 7.10 -22.77 7.40
CA HIS A 255 7.98 -23.94 7.45
C HIS A 255 9.30 -23.77 6.71
N ASN A 256 9.34 -22.98 5.64
CA ASN A 256 10.53 -22.93 4.79
C ASN A 256 11.58 -21.94 5.34
N THR A 257 12.84 -22.29 5.14
CA THR A 257 13.97 -21.41 5.46
C THR A 257 14.01 -20.26 4.44
N LEU A 258 14.10 -19.03 4.92
CA LEU A 258 14.26 -17.85 4.06
C LEU A 258 15.64 -17.88 3.39
N THR A 259 15.67 -17.70 2.08
CA THR A 259 16.94 -17.50 1.37
C THR A 259 17.50 -16.13 1.74
N PRO A 260 18.73 -16.05 2.31
CA PRO A 260 19.33 -14.76 2.62
C PRO A 260 19.45 -13.86 1.38
N PRO A 261 19.14 -12.56 1.47
CA PRO A 261 19.22 -11.61 0.34
C PRO A 261 20.54 -11.67 -0.42
N ARG A 262 21.68 -11.78 0.29
CA ARG A 262 23.02 -11.83 -0.30
C ARG A 262 23.36 -13.13 -1.06
N LYS A 263 22.57 -14.18 -0.87
CA LYS A 263 22.67 -15.38 -1.74
C LYS A 263 22.04 -15.14 -3.12
N ILE A 264 21.15 -14.13 -3.23
CA ILE A 264 20.49 -13.75 -4.47
C ILE A 264 21.29 -12.62 -5.14
N ASP A 265 21.64 -11.58 -4.37
CA ASP A 265 22.45 -10.45 -4.81
C ASP A 265 23.57 -10.15 -3.79
N ALA A 266 24.80 -10.54 -4.12
CA ALA A 266 25.98 -10.35 -3.26
C ALA A 266 26.33 -8.86 -3.00
N ASN A 267 25.76 -7.92 -3.77
CA ASN A 267 25.97 -6.49 -3.59
C ASN A 267 25.22 -5.92 -2.40
N ILE A 268 24.16 -6.59 -1.94
CA ILE A 268 23.41 -6.19 -0.72
C ILE A 268 24.39 -6.22 0.47
N SER A 269 24.29 -5.21 1.34
CA SER A 269 25.15 -5.11 2.53
C SER A 269 24.82 -6.21 3.55
N LYS A 270 25.82 -6.58 4.35
CA LYS A 270 25.63 -7.57 5.43
C LYS A 270 24.70 -7.03 6.51
N GLU A 271 24.76 -5.75 6.74
CA GLU A 271 23.98 -5.03 7.72
C GLU A 271 22.51 -5.06 7.36
N THR A 272 22.16 -4.76 6.11
CA THR A 272 20.78 -4.82 5.60
C THR A 272 20.24 -6.25 5.62
N GLU A 273 21.03 -7.23 5.17
CA GLU A 273 20.64 -8.64 5.25
C GLU A 273 20.29 -9.03 6.70
N ALA A 274 21.17 -8.70 7.65
CA ALA A 274 20.95 -9.04 9.05
C ALA A 274 19.65 -8.42 9.62
N VAL A 275 19.37 -7.17 9.26
CA VAL A 275 18.14 -6.48 9.71
C VAL A 275 16.90 -7.16 9.16
N VAL A 276 16.84 -7.43 7.87
CA VAL A 276 15.70 -8.04 7.21
C VAL A 276 15.49 -9.48 7.70
N MET A 277 16.56 -10.28 7.76
CA MET A 277 16.48 -11.65 8.25
C MET A 277 15.93 -11.73 9.68
N ARG A 278 16.37 -10.83 10.58
CA ARG A 278 15.84 -10.78 11.94
C ARG A 278 14.37 -10.38 12.00
N ALA A 279 13.96 -9.39 11.22
CA ALA A 279 12.55 -8.95 11.19
C ALA A 279 11.62 -10.03 10.59
N MET A 280 12.18 -10.95 9.76
CA MET A 280 11.48 -12.09 9.18
C MET A 280 11.66 -13.40 9.96
N GLU A 281 12.13 -13.36 11.20
CA GLU A 281 12.14 -14.55 12.07
C GLU A 281 10.74 -15.13 12.21
N LYS A 282 10.63 -16.47 12.23
CA LYS A 282 9.36 -17.17 12.29
C LYS A 282 8.61 -16.85 13.58
N LYS A 283 9.31 -16.93 14.71
CA LYS A 283 8.75 -16.61 16.03
C LYS A 283 8.77 -15.08 16.24
N PRO A 284 7.62 -14.45 16.54
CA PRO A 284 7.58 -13.01 16.79
C PRO A 284 8.54 -12.51 17.87
N ASP A 285 8.81 -13.33 18.90
CA ASP A 285 9.72 -12.98 20.02
C ASP A 285 11.19 -12.85 19.59
N ASN A 286 11.58 -13.44 18.45
CA ASN A 286 12.94 -13.33 17.91
C ASN A 286 13.11 -12.06 17.03
N ARG A 287 12.01 -11.39 16.66
CA ARG A 287 12.02 -10.15 15.88
C ARG A 287 12.47 -8.97 16.75
N TYR A 288 12.32 -7.76 16.27
CA TYR A 288 12.55 -6.55 17.07
C TYR A 288 11.41 -6.32 18.05
N THR A 289 11.73 -5.78 19.23
CA THR A 289 10.78 -5.58 20.33
C THR A 289 9.93 -4.33 20.15
N SER A 290 10.31 -3.44 19.23
CA SER A 290 9.58 -2.22 18.90
C SER A 290 9.88 -1.77 17.48
N TYR A 291 9.03 -0.91 16.91
CA TYR A 291 9.35 -0.23 15.65
C TYR A 291 10.53 0.73 15.78
N ALA A 292 10.77 1.29 16.96
CA ALA A 292 11.95 2.13 17.21
C ALA A 292 13.24 1.32 17.06
N ASP A 293 13.30 0.11 17.63
CA ASP A 293 14.47 -0.79 17.48
C ASP A 293 14.66 -1.21 16.02
N PHE A 294 13.57 -1.50 15.32
CA PHE A 294 13.64 -1.88 13.91
C PHE A 294 14.10 -0.71 13.04
N ALA A 295 13.54 0.49 13.22
CA ALA A 295 13.95 1.69 12.50
C ALA A 295 15.42 2.05 12.77
N MET A 296 15.89 1.99 14.04
CA MET A 296 17.29 2.19 14.37
C MET A 296 18.23 1.20 13.68
N ALA A 297 17.81 -0.06 13.56
CA ALA A 297 18.61 -1.07 12.85
C ALA A 297 18.68 -0.76 11.34
N LEU A 298 17.56 -0.33 10.72
CA LEU A 298 17.53 0.11 9.31
C LEU A 298 18.39 1.38 9.10
N GLU A 299 18.34 2.36 10.01
CA GLU A 299 19.15 3.57 9.96
C GLU A 299 20.63 3.27 10.10
N SER A 300 21.00 2.34 10.99
CA SER A 300 22.38 1.88 11.14
C SER A 300 22.89 1.22 9.84
N ALA A 301 22.10 0.32 9.25
CA ALA A 301 22.44 -0.30 7.97
C ALA A 301 22.60 0.75 6.86
N ARG A 302 21.68 1.73 6.77
CA ARG A 302 21.76 2.84 5.82
C ARG A 302 23.02 3.67 6.01
N SER A 303 23.37 3.98 7.25
CA SER A 303 24.57 4.78 7.58
C SER A 303 25.86 4.05 7.17
N HIS A 304 25.97 2.75 7.45
CA HIS A 304 27.10 1.93 7.01
C HIS A 304 27.21 1.90 5.48
N LEU A 305 26.11 1.75 4.79
CA LEU A 305 26.09 1.73 3.32
C LEU A 305 26.51 3.08 2.73
N LEU A 306 26.06 4.21 3.32
CA LEU A 306 26.48 5.55 2.91
C LEU A 306 27.97 5.77 3.11
N VAL A 307 28.52 5.38 4.26
CA VAL A 307 29.97 5.46 4.52
C VAL A 307 30.76 4.62 3.51
N LYS A 308 30.28 3.40 3.20
CA LYS A 308 30.93 2.52 2.19
C LYS A 308 30.90 3.11 0.78
N LYS A 309 29.79 3.80 0.40
CA LYS A 309 29.63 4.37 -0.95
C LYS A 309 30.32 5.72 -1.13
N PHE A 310 30.36 6.56 -0.11
CA PHE A 310 30.73 7.98 -0.19
C PHE A 310 31.78 8.42 0.84
N GLY A 311 32.12 7.58 1.83
CA GLY A 311 33.18 7.87 2.79
C GLY A 311 34.55 7.66 2.12
N HIS A 312 35.24 8.76 1.90
CA HIS A 312 36.66 8.82 1.46
C HIS A 312 37.56 9.02 2.66
#